data_ed9c3fd7ec825c82f30bb3f1b293fde0
#
_entry.id   ed9c3fd7ec825c82f30bb3f1b293fde0
#
_cell.length_a   1.000
_cell.length_b   1.000
_cell.length_c   1.000
_cell.angle_alpha   90.00
_cell.angle_beta   90.00
_cell.angle_gamma   90.00
#
_symmetry.space_group_name_H-M   'P 1'
#
loop_
_entity.id
_entity.type
_entity.pdbx_description
1 polymer ?
#
loop_
_entity_poly.entity_id
_entity_poly.type
_entity_poly.pdbx_seq_one_letter_code
_entity_poly.pdbx_strand_id
1 'polypeptide(L)'
;MQIQQTLSRLDDLLHQCRLDEAETLLTQAVAQAQAEADTDSEKLLRNEQIGFYRDCGKFPAALETAAAARALFEQTGETDTISYATTLLNCANAYRAAGNYEDAFAAYETVQSLY
;
A
#
# COMPACT_ATOMS: atom_id res chain seq x y z
N MET A 1 0.43 -4.07 -17.46
CA MET A 1 1.07 -2.85 -16.91
C MET A 1 2.57 -3.07 -16.74
N GLN A 2 3.37 -2.05 -17.01
CA GLN A 2 4.82 -2.09 -16.83
C GLN A 2 5.18 -1.66 -15.41
N ILE A 3 4.87 -2.51 -14.44
CA ILE A 3 4.96 -2.14 -13.01
C ILE A 3 6.38 -1.75 -12.58
N GLN A 4 7.41 -2.42 -13.09
CA GLN A 4 8.79 -2.12 -12.69
C GLN A 4 9.23 -0.73 -13.16
N GLN A 5 8.79 -0.30 -14.33
CA GLN A 5 9.06 1.05 -14.82
C GLN A 5 8.36 2.10 -13.96
N THR A 6 7.12 1.82 -13.55
CA THR A 6 6.36 2.70 -12.67
C THR A 6 7.03 2.85 -11.31
N LEU A 7 7.47 1.73 -10.71
CA LEU A 7 8.14 1.74 -9.41
C LEU A 7 9.49 2.46 -9.48
N SER A 8 10.23 2.27 -10.57
CA SER A 8 11.50 2.97 -10.78
C SER A 8 11.30 4.48 -10.89
N ARG A 9 10.27 4.90 -11.64
CA ARG A 9 9.91 6.31 -11.76
C ARG A 9 9.50 6.90 -10.39
N LEU A 10 8.75 6.14 -9.62
CA LEU A 10 8.34 6.55 -8.27
C LEU A 10 9.58 6.81 -7.40
N ASP A 11 10.54 5.88 -7.41
CA ASP A 11 11.77 6.03 -6.65
C ASP A 11 12.54 7.30 -7.04
N ASP A 12 12.63 7.58 -8.34
CA ASP A 12 13.28 8.80 -8.82
C ASP A 12 12.59 10.06 -8.29
N LEU A 13 11.26 10.10 -8.34
CA LEU A 13 10.50 11.25 -7.86
C LEU A 13 10.67 11.45 -6.35
N LEU A 14 10.68 10.35 -5.59
CA LEU A 14 10.87 10.41 -4.14
C LEU A 14 12.27 10.89 -3.78
N HIS A 15 13.29 10.41 -4.48
CA HIS A 15 14.67 10.89 -4.28
C HIS A 15 14.82 12.38 -4.57
N GLN A 16 14.04 12.91 -5.51
CA GLN A 16 14.05 14.32 -5.88
C GLN A 16 13.10 15.14 -5.00
N CYS A 17 12.43 14.54 -4.02
CA CYS A 17 11.43 15.17 -3.16
C CYS A 17 10.27 15.81 -3.95
N ARG A 18 9.93 15.22 -5.11
CA ARG A 18 8.83 15.69 -5.97
C ARG A 18 7.55 14.97 -5.55
N LEU A 19 7.04 15.31 -4.37
CA LEU A 19 5.99 14.55 -3.71
C LEU A 19 4.64 14.65 -4.43
N ASP A 20 4.27 15.81 -4.97
CA ASP A 20 3.01 15.97 -5.69
C ASP A 20 3.00 15.13 -6.97
N GLU A 21 4.12 15.08 -7.68
CA GLU A 21 4.25 14.25 -8.87
C GLU A 21 4.25 12.76 -8.52
N ALA A 22 4.86 12.39 -7.39
CA ALA A 22 4.84 11.01 -6.89
C ALA A 22 3.41 10.57 -6.58
N GLU A 23 2.63 11.42 -5.92
CA GLU A 23 1.23 11.12 -5.60
C GLU A 23 0.41 10.96 -6.88
N THR A 24 0.58 11.86 -7.84
CA THR A 24 -0.12 11.78 -9.13
C THR A 24 0.23 10.49 -9.86
N LEU A 25 1.51 10.13 -9.89
CA LEU A 25 1.95 8.88 -10.52
C LEU A 25 1.28 7.67 -9.89
N LEU A 26 1.25 7.59 -8.56
CA LEU A 26 0.62 6.48 -7.84
C LEU A 26 -0.88 6.41 -8.13
N THR A 27 -1.58 7.55 -8.08
CA THR A 27 -3.02 7.60 -8.33
C THR A 27 -3.35 7.14 -9.74
N GLN A 28 -2.60 7.62 -10.74
CA GLN A 28 -2.81 7.25 -12.14
C GLN A 28 -2.47 5.78 -12.38
N ALA A 29 -1.40 5.28 -11.76
CA ALA A 29 -0.98 3.90 -11.91
C ALA A 29 -2.00 2.93 -11.32
N VAL A 30 -2.57 3.26 -10.14
CA VAL A 30 -3.64 2.45 -9.55
C VAL A 30 -4.85 2.41 -10.49
N ALA A 31 -5.27 3.55 -11.03
CA ALA A 31 -6.39 3.61 -11.96
C ALA A 31 -6.12 2.77 -13.22
N GLN A 32 -4.90 2.80 -13.74
CA GLN A 32 -4.51 1.98 -14.89
C GLN A 32 -4.56 0.50 -14.56
N ALA A 33 -4.01 0.09 -13.42
CA ALA A 33 -4.05 -1.31 -13.00
C ALA A 33 -5.48 -1.82 -12.85
N GLN A 34 -6.37 -0.99 -12.31
CA GLN A 34 -7.79 -1.33 -12.19
C GLN A 34 -8.44 -1.49 -13.57
N ALA A 35 -8.16 -0.56 -14.50
CA ALA A 35 -8.71 -0.62 -15.85
C ALA A 35 -8.25 -1.85 -16.62
N GLU A 36 -7.03 -2.32 -16.35
CA GLU A 36 -6.45 -3.51 -16.98
C GLU A 36 -6.76 -4.80 -16.22
N ALA A 37 -7.48 -4.71 -15.11
CA ALA A 37 -7.73 -5.83 -14.20
C ALA A 37 -6.43 -6.50 -13.74
N ASP A 38 -5.35 -5.72 -13.60
CA ASP A 38 -4.04 -6.19 -13.16
C ASP A 38 -3.96 -6.09 -11.63
N THR A 39 -4.56 -7.06 -10.95
CA THR A 39 -4.65 -7.08 -9.48
C THR A 39 -3.29 -7.17 -8.82
N ASP A 40 -2.35 -7.90 -9.40
CA ASP A 40 -1.01 -8.04 -8.82
C ASP A 40 -0.29 -6.68 -8.80
N SER A 41 -0.37 -5.93 -9.90
CA SER A 41 0.20 -4.59 -9.93
C SER A 41 -0.53 -3.65 -8.97
N GLU A 42 -1.85 -3.75 -8.88
CA GLU A 42 -2.60 -2.90 -7.95
C GLU A 42 -2.20 -3.17 -6.50
N LYS A 43 -1.98 -4.43 -6.11
CA LYS A 43 -1.50 -4.79 -4.76
C LYS A 43 -0.17 -4.11 -4.46
N LEU A 44 0.78 -4.17 -5.39
CA LEU A 44 2.09 -3.53 -5.22
C LEU A 44 1.95 -2.01 -5.07
N LEU A 45 1.14 -1.40 -5.92
CA LEU A 45 0.92 0.05 -5.91
C LEU A 45 0.22 0.51 -4.63
N ARG A 46 -0.77 -0.24 -4.14
CA ARG A 46 -1.43 0.07 -2.88
C ARG A 46 -0.45 0.00 -1.71
N ASN A 47 0.43 -0.99 -1.71
CA ASN A 47 1.48 -1.10 -0.70
C ASN A 47 2.37 0.15 -0.69
N GLU A 48 2.78 0.62 -1.86
CA GLU A 48 3.57 1.85 -1.98
C GLU A 48 2.78 3.08 -1.50
N GLN A 49 1.49 3.17 -1.81
CA GLN A 49 0.64 4.27 -1.35
C GLN A 49 0.53 4.33 0.17
N ILE A 50 0.40 3.19 0.83
CA ILE A 50 0.30 3.15 2.29
C ILE A 50 1.53 3.82 2.91
N GLY A 51 2.71 3.42 2.48
CA GLY A 51 3.96 4.00 2.97
C GLY A 51 4.11 5.47 2.60
N PHE A 52 3.76 5.82 1.38
CA PHE A 52 3.84 7.21 0.90
C PHE A 52 2.97 8.15 1.74
N TYR A 53 1.69 7.82 1.90
CA TYR A 53 0.78 8.68 2.66
C TYR A 53 1.13 8.73 4.15
N ARG A 54 1.56 7.59 4.71
CA ARG A 54 2.04 7.57 6.11
C ARG A 54 3.21 8.52 6.30
N ASP A 55 4.20 8.46 5.41
CA ASP A 55 5.42 9.27 5.52
C ASP A 55 5.14 10.75 5.29
N CYS A 56 4.12 11.07 4.49
CA CYS A 56 3.69 12.45 4.27
C CYS A 56 2.74 12.97 5.37
N GLY A 57 2.39 12.14 6.34
CA GLY A 57 1.44 12.51 7.41
C GLY A 57 0.00 12.62 6.94
N LYS A 58 -0.33 12.07 5.76
CA LYS A 58 -1.70 12.06 5.22
C LYS A 58 -2.41 10.79 5.71
N PHE A 59 -2.72 10.75 7.00
CA PHE A 59 -3.24 9.53 7.63
C PHE A 59 -4.61 9.07 7.11
N PRO A 60 -5.60 9.95 6.87
CA PRO A 60 -6.87 9.47 6.28
C PRO A 60 -6.66 8.78 4.93
N ALA A 61 -5.80 9.31 4.08
CA ALA A 61 -5.48 8.68 2.79
C ALA A 61 -4.74 7.35 2.99
N ALA A 62 -3.82 7.29 3.96
CA ALA A 62 -3.09 6.06 4.28
C ALA A 62 -4.05 4.96 4.73
N LEU A 63 -5.02 5.28 5.60
CA LEU A 63 -5.99 4.30 6.09
C LEU A 63 -6.95 3.85 4.99
N GLU A 64 -7.34 4.75 4.09
CA GLU A 64 -8.21 4.42 2.95
C GLU A 64 -7.52 3.44 2.01
N THR A 65 -6.27 3.70 1.63
CA THR A 65 -5.54 2.80 0.74
C THR A 65 -5.16 1.49 1.44
N ALA A 66 -4.96 1.50 2.75
CA ALA A 66 -4.75 0.27 3.53
C ALA A 66 -5.99 -0.63 3.47
N ALA A 67 -7.18 -0.07 3.62
CA ALA A 67 -8.44 -0.82 3.50
C ALA A 67 -8.60 -1.40 2.11
N ALA A 68 -8.29 -0.61 1.07
CA ALA A 68 -8.35 -1.07 -0.33
C ALA A 68 -7.37 -2.21 -0.59
N ALA A 69 -6.15 -2.12 -0.07
CA ALA A 69 -5.13 -3.16 -0.22
C ALA A 69 -5.57 -4.47 0.43
N ARG A 70 -6.08 -4.41 1.67
CA ARG A 70 -6.56 -5.60 2.37
C ARG A 70 -7.72 -6.26 1.63
N ALA A 71 -8.65 -5.45 1.10
CA ALA A 71 -9.77 -5.97 0.32
C ALA A 71 -9.31 -6.73 -0.93
N LEU A 72 -8.27 -6.25 -1.62
CA LEU A 72 -7.73 -6.95 -2.78
C LEU A 72 -7.22 -8.36 -2.43
N PHE A 73 -6.48 -8.49 -1.34
CA PHE A 73 -5.98 -9.79 -0.90
C PHE A 73 -7.12 -10.71 -0.46
N GLU A 74 -8.13 -10.18 0.22
CA GLU A 74 -9.30 -10.96 0.63
C GLU A 74 -10.08 -11.45 -0.59
N GLN A 75 -10.31 -10.60 -1.59
CA GLN A 75 -11.05 -10.94 -2.80
C GLN A 75 -10.33 -12.01 -3.63
N THR A 76 -9.01 -12.02 -3.62
CA THR A 76 -8.22 -13.02 -4.37
C THR A 76 -7.87 -14.25 -3.54
N GLY A 77 -8.27 -14.32 -2.27
CA GLY A 77 -8.02 -15.46 -1.41
C GLY A 77 -6.57 -15.63 -0.99
N GLU A 78 -5.79 -14.55 -0.99
CA GLU A 78 -4.36 -14.60 -0.73
C GLU A 78 -3.98 -14.04 0.65
N THR A 79 -4.78 -14.33 1.67
CA THR A 79 -4.58 -13.80 3.03
C THR A 79 -3.62 -14.63 3.88
N ASP A 80 -3.04 -15.70 3.31
CA ASP A 80 -2.05 -16.55 3.99
C ASP A 80 -0.68 -16.49 3.33
N THR A 81 -0.42 -15.48 2.50
CA THR A 81 0.83 -15.33 1.75
C THR A 81 1.78 -14.36 2.45
N ILE A 82 3.08 -14.49 2.14
CA ILE A 82 4.11 -13.53 2.60
C ILE A 82 3.83 -12.14 2.02
N SER A 83 3.33 -12.08 0.78
CA SER A 83 2.96 -10.82 0.15
C SER A 83 1.89 -10.08 0.96
N TYR A 84 0.86 -10.80 1.43
CA TYR A 84 -0.16 -10.22 2.31
C TYR A 84 0.45 -9.77 3.64
N ALA A 85 1.31 -10.59 4.24
CA ALA A 85 1.96 -10.25 5.51
C ALA A 85 2.76 -8.95 5.39
N THR A 86 3.51 -8.77 4.30
CA THR A 86 4.27 -7.55 4.03
C THR A 86 3.36 -6.33 3.94
N THR A 87 2.27 -6.43 3.19
CA THR A 87 1.29 -5.34 3.05
C THR A 87 0.59 -5.07 4.38
N LEU A 88 0.20 -6.11 5.11
CA LEU A 88 -0.46 -5.97 6.40
C LEU A 88 0.46 -5.31 7.44
N LEU A 89 1.75 -5.62 7.41
CA LEU A 89 2.73 -4.95 8.26
C LEU A 89 2.75 -3.44 7.98
N ASN A 90 2.70 -3.07 6.71
CA ASN A 90 2.64 -1.67 6.30
C ASN A 90 1.34 -1.01 6.77
N CYS A 91 0.21 -1.72 6.70
CA CYS A 91 -1.06 -1.27 7.25
C CYS A 91 -0.95 -1.04 8.76
N ALA A 92 -0.34 -1.98 9.49
CA ALA A 92 -0.15 -1.87 10.94
C ALA A 92 0.66 -0.62 11.29
N ASN A 93 1.73 -0.35 10.55
CA ASN A 93 2.54 0.84 10.75
C ASN A 93 1.72 2.12 10.49
N ALA A 94 0.84 2.12 9.50
CA ALA A 94 -0.04 3.25 9.22
C ALA A 94 -1.08 3.45 10.33
N TYR A 95 -1.68 2.37 10.84
CA TYR A 95 -2.60 2.44 11.97
C TYR A 95 -1.93 3.05 13.20
N ARG A 96 -0.72 2.59 13.50
CA ARG A 96 0.04 3.10 14.63
C ARG A 96 0.36 4.59 14.46
N ALA A 97 0.80 5.00 13.30
CA ALA A 97 1.13 6.40 13.01
C ALA A 97 -0.11 7.31 13.13
N ALA A 98 -1.28 6.77 12.78
CA ALA A 98 -2.56 7.49 12.88
C ALA A 98 -3.16 7.48 14.30
N GLY A 99 -2.54 6.77 15.24
CA GLY A 99 -3.06 6.65 16.61
C GLY A 99 -4.09 5.54 16.81
N ASN A 100 -4.32 4.70 15.80
CA ASN A 100 -5.27 3.58 15.86
C ASN A 100 -4.54 2.35 16.42
N TYR A 101 -4.22 2.38 17.71
CA TYR A 101 -3.36 1.39 18.34
C TYR A 101 -3.97 0.00 18.43
N GLU A 102 -5.28 -0.11 18.64
CA GLU A 102 -5.97 -1.40 18.67
C GLU A 102 -5.88 -2.11 17.33
N ASP A 103 -6.16 -1.37 16.24
CA ASP A 103 -6.07 -1.91 14.88
C ASP A 103 -4.62 -2.29 14.54
N ALA A 104 -3.67 -1.46 14.95
CA ALA A 104 -2.25 -1.73 14.75
C ALA A 104 -1.85 -3.02 15.45
N PHE A 105 -2.22 -3.18 16.71
CA PHE A 105 -1.89 -4.36 17.50
C PHE A 105 -2.46 -5.64 16.88
N ALA A 106 -3.74 -5.60 16.48
CA ALA A 106 -4.39 -6.74 15.84
C ALA A 106 -3.70 -7.13 14.53
N ALA A 107 -3.30 -6.13 13.73
CA ALA A 107 -2.59 -6.38 12.48
C ALA A 107 -1.20 -6.98 12.74
N TYR A 108 -0.46 -6.46 13.72
CA TYR A 108 0.85 -7.01 14.09
C TYR A 108 0.74 -8.48 14.54
N GLU A 109 -0.29 -8.82 15.31
CA GLU A 109 -0.52 -10.21 15.73
C GLU A 109 -0.73 -11.13 14.53
N THR A 110 -1.55 -10.68 13.56
CA THR A 110 -1.78 -11.45 12.33
C THR A 110 -0.49 -11.62 11.54
N VAL A 111 0.31 -10.56 11.42
CA VAL A 111 1.61 -10.63 10.72
C VAL A 111 2.52 -11.67 11.39
N GLN A 112 2.57 -11.68 12.71
CA GLN A 112 3.39 -12.66 13.45
C GLN A 112 2.98 -14.09 13.12
N SER A 113 1.70 -14.36 12.99
CA SER A 113 1.21 -15.72 12.72
C SER A 113 1.48 -16.15 11.27
N LEU A 114 1.74 -15.20 10.35
CA LEU A 114 2.03 -15.48 8.95
C LEU A 114 3.53 -15.67 8.68
N TYR A 115 4.37 -15.13 9.50
CA TYR A 115 5.82 -15.34 9.45
C TYR A 115 6.19 -16.48 10.39
#